data_74d63f5758b897f3fc9e2d178138b69c
#
_entry.id   74d63f5758b897f3fc9e2d178138b69c
#
_cell.length_a   1.000
_cell.length_b   1.000
_cell.length_c   1.000
_cell.angle_alpha   90.00
_cell.angle_beta   90.00
_cell.angle_gamma   90.00
#
_symmetry.space_group_name_H-M   'P 1'
#
loop_
_entity.id
_entity.type
_entity.pdbx_description
1 polymer ?
#
loop_
_entity_poly.entity_id
_entity_poly.type
_entity_poly.pdbx_seq_one_letter_code
_entity_poly.pdbx_strand_id
1 'polypeptide(L)'
;NESGASVYSASKIAREEMPNEDVTVRGAVSIGRRLIDPLAELVKIEPKSIGVGQYQHDVDQTQLRNSLQQTVESVVNYVGVDVNTASKHLLTYISGLGPTLAQNIVDYRATHGAFKKRSDLLQVPKLGNKTYEQAAGFLRLKGDNPLDNSAVHPESYSIVERMAKDQGCSIIELISNEQRRSNIDLNKYVTDKVGLPTLTDILKELAQPGRDPREEIEEFHFDESVHTIDDLQIGMVLPGIVTNISALGAFIDMG
;
A
#
# COMPACT_ATOMS: atom_id res chain seq x y z
N ASN A 1 -7.07 -6.99 14.45
CA ASN A 1 -8.33 -7.41 13.86
C ASN A 1 -8.19 -8.79 13.23
N GLU A 2 -9.05 -9.74 13.62
CA GLU A 2 -9.06 -11.14 13.17
C GLU A 2 -10.11 -11.43 12.08
N SER A 3 -10.90 -10.42 11.67
CA SER A 3 -11.96 -10.58 10.69
C SER A 3 -11.48 -11.32 9.43
N GLY A 4 -12.21 -12.35 9.01
CA GLY A 4 -11.89 -13.16 7.84
C GLY A 4 -10.67 -14.10 7.99
N ALA A 5 -10.01 -14.18 9.16
CA ALA A 5 -8.86 -15.07 9.35
C ALA A 5 -9.23 -16.55 9.20
N SER A 6 -10.40 -16.95 9.64
CA SER A 6 -10.92 -18.30 9.44
C SER A 6 -11.16 -18.64 7.97
N VAL A 7 -11.63 -17.66 7.18
CA VAL A 7 -11.81 -17.81 5.72
C VAL A 7 -10.46 -18.00 5.04
N TYR A 8 -9.47 -17.16 5.40
CA TYR A 8 -8.10 -17.30 4.89
C TYR A 8 -7.52 -18.69 5.23
N SER A 9 -7.57 -19.08 6.50
CA SER A 9 -6.93 -20.31 6.98
C SER A 9 -7.42 -21.59 6.26
N ALA A 10 -8.70 -21.61 5.86
CA ALA A 10 -9.30 -22.69 5.08
C ALA A 10 -9.08 -22.55 3.56
N SER A 11 -8.56 -21.43 3.09
CA SER A 11 -8.40 -21.12 1.67
C SER A 11 -7.33 -21.96 0.97
N LYS A 12 -7.39 -21.98 -0.37
CA LYS A 12 -6.34 -22.55 -1.21
C LYS A 12 -5.02 -21.80 -1.02
N ILE A 13 -5.08 -20.47 -0.89
CA ILE A 13 -3.92 -19.59 -0.70
C ILE A 13 -3.15 -19.98 0.56
N ALA A 14 -3.86 -20.14 1.68
CA ALA A 14 -3.22 -20.54 2.94
C ALA A 14 -2.58 -21.94 2.88
N ARG A 15 -3.19 -22.87 2.15
CA ARG A 15 -2.62 -24.20 1.92
C ARG A 15 -1.37 -24.17 1.04
N GLU A 16 -1.33 -23.29 0.04
CA GLU A 16 -0.14 -23.10 -0.80
C GLU A 16 1.00 -22.43 -0.04
N GLU A 17 0.70 -21.44 0.81
CA GLU A 17 1.71 -20.72 1.60
C GLU A 17 2.27 -21.55 2.78
N MET A 18 1.42 -22.36 3.38
CA MET A 18 1.76 -23.15 4.59
C MET A 18 1.20 -24.58 4.48
N PRO A 19 1.76 -25.40 3.58
CA PRO A 19 1.20 -26.73 3.28
C PRO A 19 1.25 -27.70 4.48
N ASN A 20 2.23 -27.54 5.36
CA ASN A 20 2.47 -28.45 6.49
C ASN A 20 1.79 -27.98 7.80
N GLU A 21 1.19 -26.79 7.81
CA GLU A 21 0.56 -26.23 9.00
C GLU A 21 -0.93 -26.53 9.04
N ASP A 22 -1.49 -26.67 10.23
CA ASP A 22 -2.93 -26.82 10.40
C ASP A 22 -3.69 -25.50 10.21
N VAL A 23 -5.01 -25.58 10.17
CA VAL A 23 -5.91 -24.43 9.94
C VAL A 23 -5.75 -23.37 11.05
N THR A 24 -5.54 -23.77 12.29
CA THR A 24 -5.40 -22.89 13.45
C THR A 24 -4.11 -22.08 13.34
N VAL A 25 -3.00 -22.75 13.05
CA VAL A 25 -1.69 -22.12 12.87
C VAL A 25 -1.72 -21.15 11.67
N ARG A 26 -2.30 -21.55 10.54
CA ARG A 26 -2.46 -20.65 9.38
C ARG A 26 -3.22 -19.38 9.73
N GLY A 27 -4.30 -19.50 10.52
CA GLY A 27 -5.08 -18.37 11.01
C GLY A 27 -4.26 -17.43 11.91
N ALA A 28 -3.58 -18.00 12.90
CA ALA A 28 -2.73 -17.25 13.84
C ALA A 28 -1.61 -16.49 13.12
N VAL A 29 -0.91 -17.16 12.19
CA VAL A 29 0.15 -16.54 11.37
C VAL A 29 -0.41 -15.38 10.53
N SER A 30 -1.59 -15.54 9.92
CA SER A 30 -2.24 -14.48 9.14
C SER A 30 -2.54 -13.26 10.02
N ILE A 31 -3.09 -13.47 11.22
CA ILE A 31 -3.37 -12.39 12.17
C ILE A 31 -2.06 -11.66 12.55
N GLY A 32 -1.00 -12.40 12.84
CA GLY A 32 0.31 -11.80 13.14
C GLY A 32 0.89 -10.99 11.98
N ARG A 33 0.79 -11.49 10.75
CA ARG A 33 1.27 -10.78 9.54
C ARG A 33 0.53 -9.46 9.29
N ARG A 34 -0.73 -9.33 9.73
CA ARG A 34 -1.49 -8.07 9.61
C ARG A 34 -0.90 -6.93 10.44
N LEU A 35 -0.15 -7.23 11.49
CA LEU A 35 0.57 -6.21 12.26
C LEU A 35 1.77 -5.65 11.48
N ILE A 36 2.35 -6.46 10.60
CA ILE A 36 3.51 -6.07 9.78
C ILE A 36 3.04 -5.32 8.54
N ASP A 37 2.13 -5.90 7.78
CA ASP A 37 1.50 -5.29 6.59
C ASP A 37 0.06 -5.78 6.43
N PRO A 38 -0.93 -5.01 6.92
CA PRO A 38 -2.34 -5.39 6.82
C PRO A 38 -2.82 -5.50 5.37
N LEU A 39 -2.34 -4.63 4.47
CA LEU A 39 -2.77 -4.64 3.08
C LEU A 39 -2.29 -5.90 2.37
N ALA A 40 -1.01 -6.25 2.50
CA ALA A 40 -0.43 -7.44 1.86
C ALA A 40 -1.12 -8.75 2.31
N GLU A 41 -1.66 -8.78 3.52
CA GLU A 41 -2.34 -9.96 4.05
C GLU A 41 -3.85 -9.95 3.72
N LEU A 42 -4.53 -8.82 3.87
CA LEU A 42 -5.96 -8.71 3.67
C LEU A 42 -6.41 -8.89 2.22
N VAL A 43 -5.56 -8.55 1.24
CA VAL A 43 -5.84 -8.80 -0.20
C VAL A 43 -5.97 -10.28 -0.56
N LYS A 44 -5.55 -11.19 0.32
CA LYS A 44 -5.70 -12.64 0.15
C LYS A 44 -7.11 -13.14 0.51
N ILE A 45 -7.94 -12.29 1.09
CA ILE A 45 -9.29 -12.59 1.55
C ILE A 45 -10.28 -11.82 0.68
N GLU A 46 -11.38 -12.45 0.30
CA GLU A 46 -12.47 -11.72 -0.35
C GLU A 46 -12.97 -10.59 0.58
N PRO A 47 -12.98 -9.32 0.14
CA PRO A 47 -13.28 -8.18 1.03
C PRO A 47 -14.62 -8.32 1.76
N LYS A 48 -15.63 -8.91 1.12
CA LYS A 48 -16.94 -9.18 1.71
C LYS A 48 -16.86 -10.11 2.93
N SER A 49 -15.88 -11.00 2.99
CA SER A 49 -15.67 -11.92 4.12
C SER A 49 -15.04 -11.26 5.34
N ILE A 50 -14.48 -10.05 5.17
CA ILE A 50 -13.94 -9.25 6.29
C ILE A 50 -15.07 -8.52 7.03
N GLY A 51 -16.18 -8.26 6.33
CA GLY A 51 -17.29 -7.44 6.81
C GLY A 51 -17.07 -5.97 6.45
N VAL A 52 -17.93 -5.45 5.57
CA VAL A 52 -17.83 -4.07 5.04
C VAL A 52 -18.98 -3.18 5.47
N GLY A 53 -19.99 -3.76 6.11
CA GLY A 53 -21.13 -3.01 6.63
C GLY A 53 -22.22 -3.92 7.18
N GLN A 54 -22.99 -3.40 8.14
CA GLN A 54 -24.08 -4.13 8.78
C GLN A 54 -25.11 -4.64 7.76
N TYR A 55 -25.41 -3.84 6.75
CA TYR A 55 -26.41 -4.14 5.72
C TYR A 55 -25.81 -4.62 4.40
N GLN A 56 -24.60 -5.20 4.42
CA GLN A 56 -23.94 -5.69 3.19
C GLN A 56 -24.76 -6.75 2.46
N HIS A 57 -25.67 -7.46 3.13
CA HIS A 57 -26.52 -8.50 2.54
C HIS A 57 -27.77 -7.94 1.84
N ASP A 58 -28.14 -6.69 2.12
CA ASP A 58 -29.36 -6.04 1.61
C ASP A 58 -29.13 -5.32 0.27
N VAL A 59 -27.88 -5.23 -0.18
CA VAL A 59 -27.50 -4.60 -1.45
C VAL A 59 -27.24 -5.63 -2.54
N ASP A 60 -27.21 -5.20 -3.81
CA ASP A 60 -26.84 -6.07 -4.93
C ASP A 60 -25.42 -6.63 -4.74
N GLN A 61 -25.32 -7.95 -4.65
CA GLN A 61 -24.05 -8.63 -4.33
C GLN A 61 -23.02 -8.54 -5.44
N THR A 62 -23.45 -8.39 -6.70
CA THR A 62 -22.54 -8.24 -7.84
C THR A 62 -21.95 -6.85 -7.86
N GLN A 63 -22.76 -5.82 -7.65
CA GLN A 63 -22.30 -4.44 -7.56
C GLN A 63 -21.40 -4.24 -6.35
N LEU A 64 -21.76 -4.81 -5.19
CA LEU A 64 -20.92 -4.76 -3.99
C LEU A 64 -19.54 -5.36 -4.25
N ARG A 65 -19.47 -6.55 -4.84
CA ARG A 65 -18.20 -7.21 -5.19
C ARG A 65 -17.35 -6.34 -6.11
N ASN A 66 -17.95 -5.81 -7.17
CA ASN A 66 -17.22 -4.98 -8.14
C ASN A 66 -16.70 -3.69 -7.50
N SER A 67 -17.51 -3.01 -6.68
CA SER A 67 -17.10 -1.80 -5.96
C SER A 67 -15.98 -2.08 -4.97
N LEU A 68 -16.06 -3.17 -4.23
CA LEU A 68 -15.01 -3.58 -3.28
C LEU A 68 -13.71 -3.92 -4.00
N GLN A 69 -13.78 -4.65 -5.13
CA GLN A 69 -12.60 -4.94 -5.93
C GLN A 69 -11.94 -3.67 -6.45
N GLN A 70 -12.71 -2.73 -7.01
CA GLN A 70 -12.20 -1.44 -7.47
C GLN A 70 -11.57 -0.64 -6.33
N THR A 71 -12.16 -0.68 -5.13
CA THR A 71 -11.60 -0.02 -3.95
C THR A 71 -10.25 -0.62 -3.56
N VAL A 72 -10.15 -1.95 -3.52
CA VAL A 72 -8.87 -2.63 -3.21
C VAL A 72 -7.81 -2.31 -4.25
N GLU A 73 -8.14 -2.39 -5.54
CA GLU A 73 -7.23 -2.01 -6.65
C GLU A 73 -6.76 -0.56 -6.49
N SER A 74 -7.67 0.36 -6.21
CA SER A 74 -7.35 1.78 -6.01
C SER A 74 -6.39 1.99 -4.83
N VAL A 75 -6.65 1.34 -3.70
CA VAL A 75 -5.80 1.45 -2.50
C VAL A 75 -4.42 0.83 -2.74
N VAL A 76 -4.35 -0.35 -3.35
CA VAL A 76 -3.07 -1.03 -3.64
C VAL A 76 -2.21 -0.18 -4.59
N ASN A 77 -2.81 0.41 -5.63
CA ASN A 77 -2.09 1.28 -6.55
C ASN A 77 -1.67 2.60 -5.87
N TYR A 78 -2.51 3.17 -5.02
CA TYR A 78 -2.18 4.39 -4.27
C TYR A 78 -1.00 4.18 -3.31
N VAL A 79 -0.99 3.08 -2.57
CA VAL A 79 0.11 2.72 -1.65
C VAL A 79 1.39 2.39 -2.43
N GLY A 80 1.24 1.72 -3.58
CA GLY A 80 2.36 1.15 -4.32
C GLY A 80 2.90 -0.14 -3.67
N VAL A 81 3.64 -0.92 -4.42
CA VAL A 81 4.04 -2.27 -4.03
C VAL A 81 5.53 -2.50 -4.31
N ASP A 82 6.27 -3.01 -3.34
CA ASP A 82 7.64 -3.45 -3.56
C ASP A 82 7.65 -4.74 -4.38
N VAL A 83 8.17 -4.67 -5.60
CA VAL A 83 8.16 -5.77 -6.57
C VAL A 83 9.01 -6.96 -6.11
N ASN A 84 10.01 -6.73 -5.26
CA ASN A 84 10.90 -7.76 -4.78
C ASN A 84 10.32 -8.57 -3.61
N THR A 85 9.40 -8.00 -2.84
CA THR A 85 8.83 -8.64 -1.64
C THR A 85 7.37 -9.03 -1.78
N ALA A 86 6.61 -8.37 -2.66
CA ALA A 86 5.19 -8.58 -2.82
C ALA A 86 4.80 -10.01 -3.19
N SER A 87 3.68 -10.48 -2.62
CA SER A 87 3.07 -11.75 -3.03
C SER A 87 2.44 -11.64 -4.43
N LYS A 88 2.27 -12.79 -5.10
CA LYS A 88 1.51 -12.83 -6.37
C LYS A 88 0.10 -12.24 -6.23
N HIS A 89 -0.52 -12.43 -5.06
CA HIS A 89 -1.87 -11.94 -4.80
C HIS A 89 -1.92 -10.42 -4.74
N LEU A 90 -0.97 -9.79 -4.07
CA LEU A 90 -0.86 -8.34 -4.00
C LEU A 90 -0.55 -7.75 -5.40
N LEU A 91 0.39 -8.34 -6.13
CA LEU A 91 0.75 -7.92 -7.49
C LEU A 91 -0.42 -7.99 -8.48
N THR A 92 -1.37 -8.89 -8.29
CA THR A 92 -2.56 -9.01 -9.16
C THR A 92 -3.44 -7.76 -9.14
N TYR A 93 -3.40 -6.97 -8.07
CA TYR A 93 -4.17 -5.73 -7.94
C TYR A 93 -3.46 -4.50 -8.55
N ILE A 94 -2.21 -4.67 -9.00
CA ILE A 94 -1.51 -3.58 -9.71
C ILE A 94 -2.09 -3.39 -11.10
N SER A 95 -2.37 -2.15 -11.45
CA SER A 95 -2.92 -1.76 -12.75
C SER A 95 -2.06 -2.30 -13.90
N GLY A 96 -2.69 -2.99 -14.83
CA GLY A 96 -2.02 -3.63 -15.96
C GLY A 96 -1.44 -5.02 -15.66
N LEU A 97 -1.38 -5.46 -14.41
CA LEU A 97 -0.94 -6.81 -14.03
C LEU A 97 -2.15 -7.69 -13.77
N GLY A 98 -2.26 -8.80 -14.47
CA GLY A 98 -3.23 -9.85 -14.13
C GLY A 98 -2.55 -11.01 -13.40
N PRO A 99 -3.31 -12.04 -12.98
CA PRO A 99 -2.77 -13.18 -12.23
C PRO A 99 -1.57 -13.87 -12.91
N THR A 100 -1.59 -13.97 -14.23
CA THR A 100 -0.49 -14.58 -15.01
C THR A 100 0.80 -13.77 -14.92
N LEU A 101 0.72 -12.44 -15.06
CA LEU A 101 1.89 -11.57 -15.00
C LEU A 101 2.42 -11.46 -13.57
N ALA A 102 1.53 -11.40 -12.58
CA ALA A 102 1.91 -11.43 -11.18
C ALA A 102 2.70 -12.72 -10.84
N GLN A 103 2.26 -13.87 -11.33
CA GLN A 103 2.99 -15.12 -11.18
C GLN A 103 4.35 -15.07 -11.90
N ASN A 104 4.38 -14.59 -13.16
CA ASN A 104 5.63 -14.50 -13.93
C ASN A 104 6.66 -13.59 -13.24
N ILE A 105 6.25 -12.50 -12.58
CA ILE A 105 7.14 -11.64 -11.80
C ILE A 105 7.74 -12.42 -10.62
N VAL A 106 6.91 -13.15 -9.89
CA VAL A 106 7.37 -13.97 -8.75
C VAL A 106 8.34 -15.05 -9.20
N ASP A 107 8.03 -15.77 -10.27
CA ASP A 107 8.86 -16.83 -10.83
C ASP A 107 10.19 -16.28 -11.37
N TYR A 108 10.13 -15.12 -12.03
CA TYR A 108 11.33 -14.47 -12.56
C TYR A 108 12.29 -14.10 -11.43
N ARG A 109 11.82 -13.44 -10.37
CA ARG A 109 12.68 -13.08 -9.25
C ARG A 109 13.21 -14.29 -8.46
N ALA A 110 12.44 -15.38 -8.41
CA ALA A 110 12.88 -16.63 -7.79
C ALA A 110 14.04 -17.29 -8.55
N THR A 111 14.09 -17.14 -9.88
CA THR A 111 15.11 -17.77 -10.75
C THR A 111 16.29 -16.87 -11.04
N HIS A 112 16.09 -15.55 -11.15
CA HIS A 112 17.11 -14.57 -11.56
C HIS A 112 17.56 -13.67 -10.41
N GLY A 113 16.94 -13.78 -9.23
CA GLY A 113 17.19 -12.88 -8.11
C GLY A 113 16.35 -11.60 -8.15
N ALA A 114 16.56 -10.73 -7.18
CA ALA A 114 15.82 -9.49 -7.02
C ALA A 114 16.05 -8.53 -8.21
N PHE A 115 15.03 -7.83 -8.62
CA PHE A 115 15.10 -6.74 -9.59
C PHE A 115 15.98 -5.61 -9.02
N LYS A 116 16.89 -5.09 -9.84
CA LYS A 116 17.79 -3.99 -9.47
C LYS A 116 17.34 -2.64 -10.03
N LYS A 117 16.61 -2.68 -11.13
CA LYS A 117 16.04 -1.51 -11.80
C LYS A 117 14.60 -1.80 -12.20
N ARG A 118 13.78 -0.75 -12.19
CA ARG A 118 12.39 -0.87 -12.63
C ARG A 118 12.28 -1.37 -14.09
N SER A 119 13.22 -1.00 -14.94
CA SER A 119 13.31 -1.48 -16.34
C SER A 119 13.58 -2.98 -16.48
N ASP A 120 14.13 -3.65 -15.45
CA ASP A 120 14.35 -5.10 -15.49
C ASP A 120 13.03 -5.88 -15.60
N LEU A 121 11.90 -5.27 -15.22
CA LEU A 121 10.57 -5.84 -15.39
C LEU A 121 10.25 -6.18 -16.86
N LEU A 122 10.85 -5.48 -17.82
CA LEU A 122 10.69 -5.78 -19.26
C LEU A 122 11.28 -7.15 -19.66
N GLN A 123 12.09 -7.75 -18.81
CA GLN A 123 12.64 -9.10 -19.03
C GLN A 123 11.69 -10.20 -18.55
N VAL A 124 10.64 -9.84 -17.81
CA VAL A 124 9.64 -10.80 -17.33
C VAL A 124 8.81 -11.33 -18.50
N PRO A 125 8.65 -12.65 -18.65
CA PRO A 125 7.87 -13.22 -19.73
C PRO A 125 6.45 -12.65 -19.81
N LYS A 126 6.03 -12.27 -21.03
CA LYS A 126 4.72 -11.66 -21.35
C LYS A 126 4.49 -10.25 -20.80
N LEU A 127 5.46 -9.64 -20.13
CA LEU A 127 5.37 -8.25 -19.68
C LEU A 127 5.96 -7.36 -20.78
N GLY A 128 5.08 -6.85 -21.65
CA GLY A 128 5.46 -5.97 -22.75
C GLY A 128 5.47 -4.48 -22.34
N ASN A 129 5.95 -3.62 -23.24
CA ASN A 129 6.08 -2.17 -23.00
C ASN A 129 4.78 -1.52 -22.52
N LYS A 130 3.63 -1.85 -23.14
CA LYS A 130 2.35 -1.26 -22.74
C LYS A 130 1.96 -1.61 -21.30
N THR A 131 2.18 -2.86 -20.90
CA THR A 131 1.93 -3.30 -19.51
C THR A 131 2.92 -2.64 -18.55
N TYR A 132 4.20 -2.54 -18.94
CA TYR A 132 5.20 -1.83 -18.16
C TYR A 132 4.81 -0.37 -17.93
N GLU A 133 4.42 0.36 -18.96
CA GLU A 133 3.94 1.74 -18.86
C GLU A 133 2.74 1.88 -17.92
N GLN A 134 1.83 0.91 -17.89
CA GLN A 134 0.68 0.94 -16.99
C GLN A 134 1.03 0.64 -15.53
N ALA A 135 1.97 -0.27 -15.29
CA ALA A 135 2.27 -0.80 -13.97
C ALA A 135 3.43 -0.09 -13.26
N ALA A 136 4.38 0.47 -14.01
CA ALA A 136 5.67 0.90 -13.51
C ALA A 136 5.61 1.96 -12.39
N GLY A 137 4.64 2.88 -12.44
CA GLY A 137 4.45 3.90 -11.40
C GLY A 137 4.03 3.34 -10.04
N PHE A 138 3.44 2.15 -10.02
CA PHE A 138 2.93 1.49 -8.81
C PHE A 138 3.88 0.42 -8.26
N LEU A 139 4.89 0.02 -9.05
CA LEU A 139 5.90 -0.97 -8.66
C LEU A 139 7.16 -0.25 -8.19
N ARG A 140 7.50 -0.44 -6.94
CA ARG A 140 8.66 0.17 -6.29
C ARG A 140 9.74 -0.87 -6.06
N LEU A 141 10.98 -0.44 -6.07
CA LEU A 141 12.12 -1.24 -5.64
C LEU A 141 13.26 -0.36 -5.15
N LYS A 142 14.02 -0.88 -4.19
CA LYS A 142 15.27 -0.25 -3.73
C LYS A 142 16.41 -0.75 -4.62
N GLY A 143 16.86 0.07 -5.56
CA GLY A 143 17.87 -0.28 -6.53
C GLY A 143 18.85 0.86 -6.77
N ASP A 144 19.53 0.81 -7.93
CA ASP A 144 20.58 1.77 -8.28
C ASP A 144 20.04 3.19 -8.54
N ASN A 145 18.81 3.30 -9.04
CA ASN A 145 18.15 4.58 -9.28
C ASN A 145 17.22 4.90 -8.12
N PRO A 146 17.45 6.00 -7.37
CA PRO A 146 16.58 6.37 -6.26
C PRO A 146 15.12 6.63 -6.67
N LEU A 147 14.86 7.00 -7.93
CA LEU A 147 13.51 7.18 -8.45
C LEU A 147 12.72 5.87 -8.56
N ASP A 148 13.39 4.73 -8.65
CA ASP A 148 12.74 3.41 -8.68
C ASP A 148 12.03 3.07 -7.35
N ASN A 149 12.42 3.73 -6.25
CA ASN A 149 11.74 3.62 -4.96
C ASN A 149 10.75 4.78 -4.72
N SER A 150 10.12 5.28 -5.76
CA SER A 150 9.16 6.38 -5.68
C SER A 150 7.94 6.14 -6.55
N ALA A 151 6.90 6.95 -6.42
CA ALA A 151 5.74 6.94 -7.31
C ALA A 151 5.99 7.74 -8.61
N VAL A 152 7.18 8.33 -8.80
CA VAL A 152 7.53 8.99 -10.06
C VAL A 152 7.54 7.97 -11.18
N HIS A 153 6.75 8.24 -12.22
CA HIS A 153 6.68 7.35 -13.38
C HIS A 153 7.99 7.40 -14.20
N PRO A 154 8.49 6.27 -14.74
CA PRO A 154 9.73 6.24 -15.54
C PRO A 154 9.77 7.24 -16.70
N GLU A 155 8.64 7.54 -17.33
CA GLU A 155 8.55 8.55 -18.39
C GLU A 155 8.95 9.96 -17.92
N SER A 156 8.84 10.23 -16.62
CA SER A 156 9.16 11.52 -16.02
C SER A 156 10.59 11.58 -15.47
N TYR A 157 11.37 10.50 -15.53
CA TYR A 157 12.74 10.49 -15.00
C TYR A 157 13.64 11.56 -15.63
N SER A 158 13.56 11.71 -16.96
CA SER A 158 14.32 12.74 -17.68
C SER A 158 14.00 14.16 -17.21
N ILE A 159 12.79 14.41 -16.74
CA ILE A 159 12.39 15.71 -16.18
C ILE A 159 13.07 15.92 -14.84
N VAL A 160 13.07 14.91 -13.96
CA VAL A 160 13.72 14.99 -12.65
C VAL A 160 15.24 15.13 -12.81
N GLU A 161 15.86 14.39 -13.75
CA GLU A 161 17.27 14.52 -14.08
C GLU A 161 17.64 15.94 -14.54
N ARG A 162 16.78 16.55 -15.37
CA ARG A 162 16.95 17.94 -15.81
C ARG A 162 16.79 18.92 -14.64
N MET A 163 15.81 18.70 -13.74
CA MET A 163 15.65 19.50 -12.53
C MET A 163 16.91 19.43 -11.64
N ALA A 164 17.44 18.25 -11.41
CA ALA A 164 18.66 18.07 -10.63
C ALA A 164 19.87 18.76 -11.28
N LYS A 165 20.04 18.61 -12.60
CA LYS A 165 21.10 19.27 -13.37
C LYS A 165 21.01 20.78 -13.29
N ASP A 166 19.82 21.36 -13.45
CA ASP A 166 19.59 22.81 -13.39
C ASP A 166 19.86 23.38 -11.98
N GLN A 167 19.65 22.56 -10.93
CA GLN A 167 19.99 22.90 -9.55
C GLN A 167 21.47 22.59 -9.20
N GLY A 168 22.27 22.07 -10.15
CA GLY A 168 23.67 21.72 -9.95
C GLY A 168 23.88 20.64 -8.90
N CYS A 169 22.99 19.63 -8.85
CA CYS A 169 23.02 18.57 -7.85
C CYS A 169 22.67 17.20 -8.43
N SER A 170 22.92 16.15 -7.65
CA SER A 170 22.43 14.80 -7.93
C SER A 170 20.96 14.64 -7.59
N ILE A 171 20.31 13.58 -8.11
CA ILE A 171 18.92 13.24 -7.74
C ILE A 171 18.81 12.96 -6.24
N ILE A 172 19.79 12.31 -5.63
CA ILE A 172 19.83 12.04 -4.19
C ILE A 172 19.85 13.35 -3.37
N GLU A 173 20.67 14.31 -3.80
CA GLU A 173 20.71 15.63 -3.16
C GLU A 173 19.42 16.41 -3.37
N LEU A 174 18.78 16.29 -4.54
CA LEU A 174 17.47 16.89 -4.79
C LEU A 174 16.38 16.31 -3.87
N ILE A 175 16.41 15.01 -3.62
CA ILE A 175 15.53 14.30 -2.70
C ILE A 175 15.76 14.75 -1.25
N SER A 176 17.00 14.85 -0.81
CA SER A 176 17.34 15.14 0.59
C SER A 176 17.27 16.62 0.97
N ASN A 177 17.29 17.54 -0.02
CA ASN A 177 17.40 18.97 0.25
C ASN A 177 16.12 19.71 -0.18
N GLU A 178 15.31 20.12 0.81
CA GLU A 178 14.07 20.85 0.61
C GLU A 178 14.29 22.22 -0.06
N GLN A 179 15.37 22.91 0.30
CA GLN A 179 15.65 24.25 -0.23
C GLN A 179 15.94 24.21 -1.74
N ARG A 180 16.59 23.14 -2.22
CA ARG A 180 16.80 22.93 -3.66
C ARG A 180 15.50 22.65 -4.39
N ARG A 181 14.60 21.85 -3.79
CA ARG A 181 13.28 21.57 -4.37
C ARG A 181 12.40 22.81 -4.43
N SER A 182 12.39 23.62 -3.36
CA SER A 182 11.58 24.86 -3.32
C SER A 182 12.04 25.94 -4.32
N ASN A 183 13.30 25.90 -4.74
CA ASN A 183 13.85 26.82 -5.74
C ASN A 183 13.53 26.42 -7.19
N ILE A 184 12.85 25.31 -7.42
CA ILE A 184 12.51 24.83 -8.76
C ILE A 184 11.31 25.62 -9.30
N ASP A 185 11.52 26.34 -10.39
CA ASP A 185 10.44 26.95 -11.18
C ASP A 185 9.84 25.88 -12.10
N LEU A 186 8.69 25.33 -11.70
CA LEU A 186 8.00 24.26 -12.43
C LEU A 186 7.59 24.66 -13.85
N ASN A 187 7.35 25.95 -14.12
CA ASN A 187 6.95 26.39 -15.44
C ASN A 187 7.98 26.08 -16.52
N LYS A 188 9.27 25.98 -16.15
CA LYS A 188 10.37 25.63 -17.08
C LYS A 188 10.31 24.19 -17.58
N TYR A 189 9.56 23.32 -16.90
CA TYR A 189 9.48 21.88 -17.18
C TYR A 189 8.14 21.45 -17.76
N VAL A 190 7.20 22.39 -17.93
CA VAL A 190 5.93 22.11 -18.60
C VAL A 190 6.18 21.73 -20.05
N THR A 191 5.54 20.67 -20.51
CA THR A 191 5.58 20.18 -21.89
C THR A 191 4.16 19.85 -22.34
N ASP A 192 3.97 19.54 -23.63
CA ASP A 192 2.66 19.10 -24.15
C ASP A 192 2.13 17.83 -23.47
N LYS A 193 3.02 17.03 -22.89
CA LYS A 193 2.68 15.76 -22.20
C LYS A 193 2.61 15.87 -20.69
N VAL A 194 3.32 16.84 -20.08
CA VAL A 194 3.46 16.96 -18.64
C VAL A 194 3.11 18.38 -18.21
N GLY A 195 1.97 18.52 -17.55
CA GLY A 195 1.47 19.79 -17.02
C GLY A 195 1.92 20.08 -15.59
N LEU A 196 1.59 21.28 -15.11
CA LEU A 196 1.88 21.72 -13.73
C LEU A 196 1.37 20.76 -12.63
N PRO A 197 0.17 20.17 -12.73
CA PRO A 197 -0.29 19.22 -11.70
C PRO A 197 0.67 18.05 -11.55
N THR A 198 1.07 17.41 -12.65
CA THR A 198 2.02 16.30 -12.65
C THR A 198 3.39 16.70 -12.07
N LEU A 199 3.89 17.88 -12.43
CA LEU A 199 5.16 18.38 -11.90
C LEU A 199 5.09 18.66 -10.40
N THR A 200 3.96 19.16 -9.92
CA THR A 200 3.70 19.36 -8.48
C THR A 200 3.69 18.03 -7.73
N ASP A 201 3.06 17.00 -8.28
CA ASP A 201 3.02 15.67 -7.68
C ASP A 201 4.42 15.01 -7.68
N ILE A 202 5.20 15.21 -8.75
CA ILE A 202 6.61 14.78 -8.78
C ILE A 202 7.40 15.44 -7.64
N LEU A 203 7.27 16.75 -7.42
CA LEU A 203 7.98 17.41 -6.32
C LEU A 203 7.54 16.93 -4.94
N LYS A 204 6.25 16.68 -4.74
CA LYS A 204 5.74 16.08 -3.50
C LYS A 204 6.34 14.69 -3.27
N GLU A 205 6.38 13.87 -4.30
CA GLU A 205 6.96 12.54 -4.22
C GLU A 205 8.47 12.58 -3.95
N LEU A 206 9.21 13.51 -4.56
CA LEU A 206 10.63 13.71 -4.29
C LEU A 206 10.91 14.20 -2.86
N ALA A 207 9.95 14.86 -2.22
CA ALA A 207 10.09 15.26 -0.82
C ALA A 207 10.07 14.06 0.15
N GLN A 208 9.35 13.00 -0.22
CA GLN A 208 9.20 11.80 0.61
C GLN A 208 9.10 10.55 -0.28
N PRO A 209 10.17 10.18 -1.01
CA PRO A 209 10.12 9.08 -1.96
C PRO A 209 9.86 7.76 -1.25
N GLY A 210 8.94 6.98 -1.83
CA GLY A 210 8.58 5.68 -1.31
C GLY A 210 7.89 5.69 0.05
N ARG A 211 7.43 6.86 0.53
CA ARG A 211 6.62 6.93 1.75
C ARG A 211 5.36 6.12 1.55
N ASP A 212 5.07 5.30 2.52
CA ASP A 212 3.75 4.69 2.64
C ASP A 212 2.75 5.82 2.96
N PRO A 213 1.74 6.07 2.10
CA PRO A 213 0.78 7.13 2.35
C PRO A 213 -0.24 6.78 3.44
N ARG A 214 -0.21 5.54 3.93
CA ARG A 214 -1.05 5.14 5.06
C ARG A 214 -0.59 5.86 6.32
N GLU A 215 -1.52 6.29 7.13
CA GLU A 215 -1.24 6.87 8.45
C GLU A 215 -0.54 5.82 9.31
N GLU A 216 0.47 6.23 10.07
CA GLU A 216 1.05 5.39 11.10
C GLU A 216 -0.04 5.09 12.12
N ILE A 217 -0.16 3.82 12.51
CA ILE A 217 -1.09 3.43 13.56
C ILE A 217 -0.53 4.02 14.86
N GLU A 218 -1.18 5.05 15.38
CA GLU A 218 -0.91 5.49 16.74
C GLU A 218 -1.37 4.36 17.69
N GLU A 219 -0.43 3.79 18.44
CA GLU A 219 -0.77 2.84 19.49
C GLU A 219 -1.55 3.58 20.57
N PHE A 220 -2.84 3.26 20.65
CA PHE A 220 -3.71 3.82 21.67
C PHE A 220 -3.57 2.97 22.93
N HIS A 221 -3.16 3.59 24.02
CA HIS A 221 -3.07 2.95 25.32
C HIS A 221 -4.17 3.49 26.23
N PHE A 222 -4.93 2.59 26.82
CA PHE A 222 -5.81 2.91 27.92
C PHE A 222 -4.99 3.26 29.16
N ASP A 223 -5.61 3.97 30.09
CA ASP A 223 -4.94 4.33 31.36
C ASP A 223 -4.79 3.06 32.23
N GLU A 224 -3.55 2.70 32.54
CA GLU A 224 -3.24 1.50 33.33
C GLU A 224 -3.69 1.59 34.80
N SER A 225 -4.14 2.74 35.26
CA SER A 225 -4.62 2.93 36.65
C SER A 225 -6.09 2.60 36.83
N VAL A 226 -6.84 2.35 35.74
CA VAL A 226 -8.29 2.08 35.77
C VAL A 226 -8.53 0.68 35.24
N HIS A 227 -9.02 -0.21 36.09
CA HIS A 227 -9.38 -1.59 35.74
C HIS A 227 -10.86 -1.91 36.02
N THR A 228 -11.48 -1.12 36.89
CA THR A 228 -12.87 -1.32 37.30
C THR A 228 -13.59 0.03 37.41
N ILE A 229 -14.92 -0.01 37.41
CA ILE A 229 -15.74 1.20 37.60
C ILE A 229 -15.44 1.88 38.94
N ASP A 230 -15.05 1.12 39.95
CA ASP A 230 -14.76 1.63 41.29
C ASP A 230 -13.44 2.45 41.35
N ASP A 231 -12.58 2.31 40.35
CA ASP A 231 -11.33 3.09 40.24
C ASP A 231 -11.60 4.52 39.73
N LEU A 232 -12.80 4.79 39.19
CA LEU A 232 -13.15 6.09 38.62
C LEU A 232 -13.40 7.14 39.71
N GLN A 233 -12.79 8.30 39.56
CA GLN A 233 -12.98 9.45 40.45
C GLN A 233 -13.52 10.66 39.69
N ILE A 234 -14.35 11.46 40.37
CA ILE A 234 -14.91 12.67 39.76
C ILE A 234 -13.77 13.64 39.39
N GLY A 235 -13.73 14.03 38.13
CA GLY A 235 -12.69 14.95 37.62
C GLY A 235 -11.52 14.25 36.93
N MET A 236 -11.47 12.91 36.87
CA MET A 236 -10.49 12.19 36.06
C MET A 236 -10.65 12.52 34.58
N VAL A 237 -9.52 12.65 33.87
CA VAL A 237 -9.44 12.78 32.43
C VAL A 237 -8.73 11.53 31.91
N LEU A 238 -9.45 10.70 31.18
CA LEU A 238 -8.99 9.40 30.69
C LEU A 238 -8.99 9.36 29.17
N PRO A 239 -8.02 8.69 28.55
CA PRO A 239 -8.07 8.39 27.13
C PRO A 239 -9.20 7.39 26.84
N GLY A 240 -9.93 7.58 25.73
CA GLY A 240 -11.00 6.68 25.38
C GLY A 240 -11.26 6.62 23.88
N ILE A 241 -11.75 5.48 23.39
CA ILE A 241 -12.12 5.26 21.99
C ILE A 241 -13.64 5.38 21.86
N VAL A 242 -14.11 6.23 20.94
CA VAL A 242 -15.54 6.29 20.61
C VAL A 242 -15.91 5.04 19.82
N THR A 243 -16.69 4.14 20.42
CA THR A 243 -17.09 2.86 19.80
C THR A 243 -18.40 2.94 19.05
N ASN A 244 -19.30 3.83 19.49
CA ASN A 244 -20.60 4.01 18.84
C ASN A 244 -21.14 5.43 19.09
N ILE A 245 -21.92 5.93 18.13
CA ILE A 245 -22.66 7.19 18.24
C ILE A 245 -24.14 6.90 17.97
N SER A 246 -25.01 7.29 18.89
CA SER A 246 -26.46 7.12 18.77
C SER A 246 -27.19 8.42 19.10
N ALA A 247 -28.54 8.40 18.98
CA ALA A 247 -29.35 9.52 19.39
C ALA A 247 -29.27 9.84 20.91
N LEU A 248 -28.75 8.90 21.70
CA LEU A 248 -28.57 9.03 23.17
C LEU A 248 -27.17 9.63 23.51
N GLY A 249 -26.24 9.65 22.57
CA GLY A 249 -24.87 10.14 22.80
C GLY A 249 -23.80 9.23 22.21
N ALA A 250 -22.55 9.49 22.58
CA ALA A 250 -21.39 8.68 22.22
C ALA A 250 -21.12 7.63 23.30
N PHE A 251 -20.86 6.39 22.86
CA PHE A 251 -20.36 5.32 23.70
C PHE A 251 -18.84 5.30 23.57
N ILE A 252 -18.16 5.35 24.69
CA ILE A 252 -16.72 5.46 24.78
C ILE A 252 -16.19 4.25 25.53
N ASP A 253 -15.25 3.53 24.92
CA ASP A 253 -14.47 2.50 25.57
C ASP A 253 -13.26 3.15 26.24
N MET A 254 -13.03 2.82 27.49
CA MET A 254 -11.95 3.38 28.31
C MET A 254 -10.97 2.31 28.82
N GLY A 255 -11.14 1.04 28.38
CA GLY A 255 -10.33 -0.12 28.78
C GLY A 255 -10.98 -1.07 29.74
#